data_c59898f00ef7ff9734a5770c9e2ba153
#
_entry.id   c59898f00ef7ff9734a5770c9e2ba153
#
_cell.length_a   1.000
_cell.length_b   1.000
_cell.length_c   1.000
_cell.angle_alpha   90.00
_cell.angle_beta   90.00
_cell.angle_gamma   90.00
#
_symmetry.space_group_name_H-M   'P 1'
#
loop_
_entity.id
_entity.type
_entity.pdbx_description
1 polymer ?
#
loop_
_entity_poly.entity_id
_entity_poly.type
_entity_poly.pdbx_seq_one_letter_code
_entity_poly.pdbx_strand_id
1 'polypeptide(L)'
;MTNIIIGAGVIGLTTALELLERGQDVTLVDQEPQEGLGASFANGGLLTPAMSDPWNAPGIHRHLAEFLFSSSSAIKLRWSAIPSLFAWGGRFLLSSTPARFRAAIAANFELGMYSLGILDEWRARLPLSIDASDVGTLKFFRSSRAFDAVVGVTDLLREQGLDARMLSVEEMIRLEPCLEPIASQLVGAIHYPQDKSGDAYLLCRALADRIRRLGGTFHFGREVHAIELRGGKAIGIDLGEETLRADNIIVAAGTASPGLVKRLGVRLAIKPVKGYSITYEPEPGQRLPAIPVVDDAYHAAVTPLGGRLRSVGTAEFAGGDLHLDRERVDNLTAFMKAVYPQIATAETLATGKPWTGLRPVAADGRPYIGETQTPGLWINSGHGHLGWTLAAGSARLLADLITRTRPEIAPEPYCVMRRA
;
A
#
# COMPACT_ATOMS: atom_id res chain seq x y z
N MET A 1 -10.75 23.30 -14.39
CA MET A 1 -10.38 23.67 -13.00
C MET A 1 -8.92 23.34 -12.83
N THR A 2 -8.21 24.17 -12.07
CA THR A 2 -6.81 23.97 -11.74
C THR A 2 -6.70 23.16 -10.44
N ASN A 3 -5.80 22.18 -10.41
CA ASN A 3 -5.62 21.29 -9.28
C ASN A 3 -4.14 21.22 -8.89
N ILE A 4 -3.83 21.37 -7.62
CA ILE A 4 -2.52 21.10 -7.06
C ILE A 4 -2.59 19.82 -6.24
N ILE A 5 -1.70 18.86 -6.54
CA ILE A 5 -1.57 17.60 -5.81
C ILE A 5 -0.27 17.62 -5.02
N ILE A 6 -0.37 17.49 -3.71
CA ILE A 6 0.78 17.40 -2.81
C ILE A 6 1.14 15.93 -2.63
N GLY A 7 2.28 15.53 -3.18
CA GLY A 7 2.80 14.17 -3.21
C GLY A 7 2.78 13.54 -4.60
N ALA A 8 3.95 13.11 -5.10
CA ALA A 8 4.14 12.41 -6.37
C ALA A 8 4.47 10.92 -6.17
N GLY A 9 3.93 10.30 -5.13
CA GLY A 9 3.85 8.86 -4.98
C GLY A 9 2.75 8.25 -5.88
N VAL A 10 2.57 6.93 -5.81
CA VAL A 10 1.57 6.23 -6.64
C VAL A 10 0.17 6.82 -6.53
N ILE A 11 -0.25 7.25 -5.32
CA ILE A 11 -1.58 7.84 -5.10
C ILE A 11 -1.72 9.20 -5.79
N GLY A 12 -0.72 10.07 -5.67
CA GLY A 12 -0.75 11.39 -6.32
C GLY A 12 -0.71 11.29 -7.84
N LEU A 13 0.15 10.42 -8.38
CA LEU A 13 0.31 10.24 -9.82
C LEU A 13 -0.93 9.60 -10.47
N THR A 14 -1.55 8.61 -9.83
CA THR A 14 -2.81 8.03 -10.34
C THR A 14 -3.94 9.06 -10.31
N THR A 15 -4.01 9.87 -9.24
CA THR A 15 -4.98 10.98 -9.13
C THR A 15 -4.75 12.03 -10.24
N ALA A 16 -3.49 12.37 -10.51
CA ALA A 16 -3.13 13.31 -11.57
C ALA A 16 -3.56 12.81 -12.96
N LEU A 17 -3.30 11.53 -13.26
CA LEU A 17 -3.74 10.92 -14.52
C LEU A 17 -5.25 11.02 -14.70
N GLU A 18 -6.02 10.59 -13.70
CA GLU A 18 -7.49 10.61 -13.77
C GLU A 18 -8.06 12.02 -13.96
N LEU A 19 -7.46 13.04 -13.33
CA LEU A 19 -7.89 14.42 -13.52
C LEU A 19 -7.52 14.98 -14.89
N LEU A 20 -6.29 14.74 -15.36
CA LEU A 20 -5.85 15.19 -16.69
C LEU A 20 -6.67 14.57 -17.82
N GLU A 21 -7.02 13.28 -17.72
CA GLU A 21 -7.86 12.60 -18.69
C GLU A 21 -9.31 13.10 -18.70
N ARG A 22 -9.73 13.80 -17.64
CA ARG A 22 -11.00 14.56 -17.58
C ARG A 22 -10.86 16.03 -17.99
N GLY A 23 -9.71 16.41 -18.61
CA GLY A 23 -9.47 17.77 -19.10
C GLY A 23 -9.25 18.79 -17.98
N GLN A 24 -8.80 18.37 -16.81
CA GLN A 24 -8.43 19.27 -15.72
C GLN A 24 -6.95 19.62 -15.81
N ASP A 25 -6.58 20.83 -15.39
CA ASP A 25 -5.18 21.21 -15.24
C ASP A 25 -4.62 20.65 -13.93
N VAL A 26 -3.40 20.10 -13.96
CA VAL A 26 -2.78 19.47 -12.77
C VAL A 26 -1.34 19.91 -12.61
N THR A 27 -0.99 20.31 -11.39
CA THR A 27 0.37 20.54 -10.91
C THR A 27 0.65 19.61 -9.73
N LEU A 28 1.72 18.80 -9.80
CA LEU A 28 2.19 17.98 -8.69
C LEU A 28 3.37 18.66 -8.00
N VAL A 29 3.38 18.60 -6.67
CA VAL A 29 4.47 19.10 -5.83
C VAL A 29 4.94 18.01 -4.91
N ASP A 30 6.25 17.75 -4.87
CA ASP A 30 6.84 16.75 -3.96
C ASP A 30 8.17 17.26 -3.41
N GLN A 31 8.45 16.94 -2.14
CA GLN A 31 9.72 17.23 -1.49
C GLN A 31 10.88 16.38 -2.03
N GLU A 32 10.58 15.22 -2.60
CA GLU A 32 11.56 14.33 -3.20
C GLU A 32 12.04 14.89 -4.56
N PRO A 33 13.28 14.58 -4.99
CA PRO A 33 13.84 15.09 -6.24
C PRO A 33 13.20 14.50 -7.50
N GLN A 34 12.38 13.48 -7.38
CA GLN A 34 11.63 12.85 -8.48
C GLN A 34 10.44 12.05 -7.97
N GLU A 35 9.63 11.53 -8.89
CA GLU A 35 8.45 10.72 -8.60
C GLU A 35 8.75 9.40 -7.88
N GLY A 36 7.84 8.95 -7.02
CA GLY A 36 7.77 7.58 -6.50
C GLY A 36 8.80 7.19 -5.45
N LEU A 37 9.66 8.12 -4.97
CA LEU A 37 10.75 7.80 -4.04
C LEU A 37 10.31 7.53 -2.59
N GLY A 38 9.09 7.88 -2.21
CA GLY A 38 8.53 7.54 -0.91
C GLY A 38 8.14 6.06 -0.78
N ALA A 39 7.02 5.76 -0.13
CA ALA A 39 6.52 4.40 0.09
C ALA A 39 6.25 3.58 -1.19
N SER A 40 6.32 4.19 -2.37
CA SER A 40 6.11 3.54 -3.66
C SER A 40 7.37 2.94 -4.27
N PHE A 41 8.58 3.28 -3.78
CA PHE A 41 9.85 2.95 -4.43
C PHE A 41 10.15 1.44 -4.49
N ALA A 42 10.11 0.78 -3.33
CA ALA A 42 10.39 -0.65 -3.27
C ALA A 42 9.41 -1.36 -2.31
N ASN A 43 8.13 -1.10 -2.53
CA ASN A 43 7.04 -1.78 -1.82
C ASN A 43 6.96 -3.27 -2.20
N GLY A 44 5.99 -4.00 -1.64
CA GLY A 44 5.84 -5.44 -1.84
C GLY A 44 5.59 -5.89 -3.28
N GLY A 45 5.26 -4.99 -4.19
CA GLY A 45 4.91 -5.34 -5.56
C GLY A 45 3.58 -6.09 -5.69
N LEU A 46 2.83 -6.25 -4.61
CA LEU A 46 1.58 -7.01 -4.55
C LEU A 46 0.37 -6.11 -4.79
N LEU A 47 -0.54 -6.58 -5.61
CA LEU A 47 -1.86 -6.04 -5.89
C LEU A 47 -2.88 -7.07 -5.42
N THR A 48 -3.24 -7.01 -4.14
CA THR A 48 -3.91 -8.11 -3.43
C THR A 48 -5.21 -7.68 -2.75
N PRO A 49 -6.32 -7.57 -3.48
CA PRO A 49 -7.64 -7.44 -2.87
C PRO A 49 -7.95 -8.56 -1.87
N ALA A 50 -7.42 -9.76 -2.08
CA ALA A 50 -7.57 -10.88 -1.16
C ALA A 50 -7.00 -10.62 0.25
N MET A 51 -6.09 -9.64 0.39
CA MET A 51 -5.46 -9.26 1.67
C MET A 51 -5.98 -7.91 2.17
N SER A 52 -7.29 -7.68 2.03
CA SER A 52 -7.97 -6.42 2.40
C SER A 52 -8.19 -6.25 3.89
N ASP A 53 -7.80 -7.23 4.70
CA ASP A 53 -7.94 -7.21 6.14
C ASP A 53 -7.06 -6.12 6.78
N PRO A 54 -7.65 -5.17 7.51
CA PRO A 54 -6.87 -4.17 8.22
C PRO A 54 -6.20 -4.77 9.46
N TRP A 55 -5.12 -4.14 9.92
CA TRP A 55 -4.33 -4.66 11.04
C TRP A 55 -5.02 -4.57 12.40
N ASN A 56 -6.14 -3.87 12.51
CA ASN A 56 -6.96 -3.76 13.72
C ASN A 56 -7.93 -4.93 13.90
N ALA A 57 -7.47 -6.15 13.70
CA ALA A 57 -8.28 -7.35 13.88
C ALA A 57 -8.86 -7.47 15.30
N PRO A 58 -10.05 -8.05 15.48
CA PRO A 58 -10.61 -8.32 16.79
C PRO A 58 -9.65 -9.12 17.67
N GLY A 59 -9.41 -8.67 18.90
CA GLY A 59 -8.48 -9.32 19.83
C GLY A 59 -7.01 -8.89 19.72
N ILE A 60 -6.65 -7.99 18.80
CA ILE A 60 -5.26 -7.50 18.59
C ILE A 60 -4.60 -6.98 19.89
N HIS A 61 -5.39 -6.43 20.82
CA HIS A 61 -4.89 -5.94 22.12
C HIS A 61 -4.18 -7.03 22.95
N ARG A 62 -4.47 -8.31 22.73
CA ARG A 62 -3.84 -9.44 23.42
C ARG A 62 -2.38 -9.65 23.00
N HIS A 63 -2.00 -9.17 21.81
CA HIS A 63 -0.67 -9.31 21.24
C HIS A 63 0.24 -8.08 21.50
N LEU A 64 -0.27 -7.03 22.17
CA LEU A 64 0.51 -5.80 22.40
C LEU A 64 1.81 -6.05 23.18
N ALA A 65 1.81 -6.98 24.14
CA ALA A 65 3.01 -7.34 24.89
C ALA A 65 4.06 -8.02 23.97
N GLU A 66 3.62 -8.91 23.08
CA GLU A 66 4.48 -9.56 22.08
C GLU A 66 5.13 -8.52 21.16
N PHE A 67 4.37 -7.56 20.67
CA PHE A 67 4.87 -6.49 19.79
C PHE A 67 5.92 -5.58 20.46
N LEU A 68 5.88 -5.49 21.77
CA LEU A 68 6.85 -4.70 22.55
C LEU A 68 8.14 -5.47 22.85
N PHE A 69 8.05 -6.75 23.14
CA PHE A 69 9.14 -7.52 23.73
C PHE A 69 9.78 -8.55 22.79
N SER A 70 9.08 -9.01 21.74
CA SER A 70 9.64 -9.99 20.82
C SER A 70 10.44 -9.33 19.69
N SER A 71 11.68 -9.75 19.52
CA SER A 71 12.53 -9.33 18.40
C SER A 71 12.17 -10.03 17.09
N SER A 72 11.60 -11.24 17.17
CA SER A 72 11.19 -12.04 16.02
C SER A 72 9.76 -11.75 15.54
N SER A 73 8.99 -10.94 16.28
CA SER A 73 7.63 -10.58 15.86
C SER A 73 7.64 -9.78 14.55
N ALA A 74 6.71 -10.13 13.65
CA ALA A 74 6.49 -9.41 12.41
C ALA A 74 6.05 -7.95 12.64
N ILE A 75 5.40 -7.69 13.78
CA ILE A 75 5.03 -6.34 14.22
C ILE A 75 5.92 -5.97 15.42
N LYS A 76 6.56 -4.79 15.36
CA LYS A 76 7.36 -4.24 16.46
C LYS A 76 6.85 -2.86 16.85
N LEU A 77 6.70 -2.65 18.14
CA LEU A 77 6.35 -1.34 18.71
C LEU A 77 7.54 -0.79 19.48
N ARG A 78 8.13 0.31 19.01
CA ARG A 78 9.22 0.98 19.74
C ARG A 78 8.68 1.83 20.88
N TRP A 79 9.29 1.74 22.04
CA TRP A 79 8.93 2.52 23.23
C TRP A 79 8.87 4.02 22.97
N SER A 80 9.80 4.55 22.18
CA SER A 80 9.86 5.97 21.79
C SER A 80 8.66 6.43 20.96
N ALA A 81 7.97 5.53 20.27
CA ALA A 81 6.81 5.87 19.43
C ALA A 81 5.50 5.94 20.24
N ILE A 82 5.41 5.27 21.41
CA ILE A 82 4.18 5.13 22.20
C ILE A 82 3.48 6.47 22.49
N PRO A 83 4.15 7.54 22.94
CA PRO A 83 3.47 8.80 23.23
C PRO A 83 2.75 9.38 22.02
N SER A 84 3.33 9.22 20.81
CA SER A 84 2.76 9.70 19.56
C SER A 84 1.57 8.88 19.10
N LEU A 85 1.46 7.63 19.55
CA LEU A 85 0.43 6.67 19.13
C LEU A 85 -0.84 6.73 19.98
N PHE A 86 -0.86 7.44 21.11
CA PHE A 86 -1.94 7.32 22.10
C PHE A 86 -3.34 7.58 21.48
N ALA A 87 -3.54 8.73 20.84
CA ALA A 87 -4.84 9.06 20.25
C ALA A 87 -5.19 8.17 19.03
N TRP A 88 -4.20 7.82 18.22
CA TRP A 88 -4.35 6.91 17.09
C TRP A 88 -4.65 5.48 17.57
N GLY A 89 -3.91 5.00 18.58
CA GLY A 89 -4.09 3.69 19.18
C GLY A 89 -5.46 3.50 19.82
N GLY A 90 -5.99 4.53 20.46
CA GLY A 90 -7.37 4.53 20.98
C GLY A 90 -8.39 4.32 19.85
N ARG A 91 -8.27 5.04 18.74
CA ARG A 91 -9.14 4.84 17.56
C ARG A 91 -8.94 3.47 16.91
N PHE A 92 -7.69 3.01 16.81
CA PHE A 92 -7.35 1.69 16.29
C PHE A 92 -8.05 0.58 17.10
N LEU A 93 -7.97 0.62 18.42
CA LEU A 93 -8.65 -0.35 19.29
C LEU A 93 -10.18 -0.23 19.25
N LEU A 94 -10.73 0.98 19.18
CA LEU A 94 -12.18 1.18 19.00
C LEU A 94 -12.67 0.65 17.65
N SER A 95 -11.82 0.61 16.64
CA SER A 95 -12.12 0.03 15.32
C SER A 95 -11.92 -1.49 15.25
N SER A 96 -11.35 -2.12 16.29
CA SER A 96 -11.09 -3.57 16.38
C SER A 96 -12.31 -4.41 16.76
N THR A 97 -13.52 -3.88 16.64
CA THR A 97 -14.74 -4.67 16.84
C THR A 97 -15.06 -5.53 15.61
N PRO A 98 -15.69 -6.72 15.79
CA PRO A 98 -16.00 -7.59 14.65
C PRO A 98 -16.83 -6.92 13.54
N ALA A 99 -17.78 -6.05 13.91
CA ALA A 99 -18.62 -5.34 12.93
C ALA A 99 -17.82 -4.32 12.12
N ARG A 100 -16.99 -3.48 12.78
CA ARG A 100 -16.17 -2.47 12.12
C ARG A 100 -15.06 -3.12 11.27
N PHE A 101 -14.47 -4.20 11.77
CA PHE A 101 -13.45 -4.96 11.05
C PHE A 101 -14.03 -5.52 9.74
N ARG A 102 -15.20 -6.20 9.80
CA ARG A 102 -15.88 -6.71 8.59
C ARG A 102 -16.23 -5.60 7.60
N ALA A 103 -16.74 -4.46 8.10
CA ALA A 103 -17.05 -3.33 7.24
C ALA A 103 -15.79 -2.74 6.56
N ALA A 104 -14.67 -2.73 7.25
CA ALA A 104 -13.40 -2.24 6.67
C ALA A 104 -12.84 -3.23 5.64
N ILE A 105 -12.92 -4.55 5.89
CA ILE A 105 -12.56 -5.58 4.90
C ILE A 105 -13.40 -5.41 3.65
N ALA A 106 -14.73 -5.33 3.78
CA ALA A 106 -15.65 -5.19 2.66
C ALA A 106 -15.33 -3.95 1.79
N ALA A 107 -15.16 -2.80 2.44
CA ALA A 107 -14.82 -1.57 1.74
C ALA A 107 -13.45 -1.64 1.04
N ASN A 108 -12.41 -2.16 1.72
CA ASN A 108 -11.09 -2.30 1.11
C ASN A 108 -11.10 -3.29 -0.07
N PHE A 109 -11.85 -4.38 0.05
CA PHE A 109 -11.99 -5.37 -1.02
C PHE A 109 -12.70 -4.79 -2.24
N GLU A 110 -13.84 -4.12 -2.05
CA GLU A 110 -14.57 -3.43 -3.12
C GLU A 110 -13.67 -2.42 -3.85
N LEU A 111 -12.99 -1.54 -3.11
CA LEU A 111 -12.07 -0.56 -3.69
C LEU A 111 -10.86 -1.23 -4.37
N GLY A 112 -10.37 -2.34 -3.81
CA GLY A 112 -9.27 -3.12 -4.40
C GLY A 112 -9.65 -3.74 -5.73
N MET A 113 -10.79 -4.41 -5.81
CA MET A 113 -11.30 -5.01 -7.05
C MET A 113 -11.58 -3.93 -8.12
N TYR A 114 -12.22 -2.83 -7.71
CA TYR A 114 -12.43 -1.67 -8.58
C TYR A 114 -11.10 -1.10 -9.11
N SER A 115 -10.10 -1.00 -8.24
CA SER A 115 -8.77 -0.52 -8.59
C SER A 115 -8.05 -1.42 -9.60
N LEU A 116 -8.16 -2.75 -9.46
CA LEU A 116 -7.58 -3.69 -10.41
C LEU A 116 -8.22 -3.57 -11.79
N GLY A 117 -9.56 -3.42 -11.86
CA GLY A 117 -10.27 -3.19 -13.11
C GLY A 117 -9.76 -1.96 -13.86
N ILE A 118 -9.57 -0.84 -13.13
CA ILE A 118 -9.03 0.41 -13.70
C ILE A 118 -7.57 0.23 -14.15
N LEU A 119 -6.75 -0.48 -13.38
CA LEU A 119 -5.37 -0.75 -13.78
C LEU A 119 -5.32 -1.59 -15.08
N ASP A 120 -6.22 -2.55 -15.25
CA ASP A 120 -6.33 -3.33 -16.46
C ASP A 120 -6.75 -2.46 -17.67
N GLU A 121 -7.72 -1.54 -17.47
CA GLU A 121 -8.07 -0.54 -18.48
C GLU A 121 -6.85 0.29 -18.91
N TRP A 122 -6.06 0.77 -17.92
CA TRP A 122 -4.84 1.53 -18.21
C TRP A 122 -3.80 0.69 -18.95
N ARG A 123 -3.58 -0.56 -18.53
CA ARG A 123 -2.63 -1.48 -19.20
C ARG A 123 -3.03 -1.80 -20.64
N ALA A 124 -4.33 -1.85 -20.92
CA ALA A 124 -4.82 -2.09 -22.27
C ALA A 124 -4.60 -0.91 -23.24
N ARG A 125 -4.57 0.34 -22.74
CA ARG A 125 -4.50 1.56 -23.56
C ARG A 125 -3.21 2.36 -23.42
N LEU A 126 -2.41 2.09 -22.39
CA LEU A 126 -1.16 2.79 -22.13
C LEU A 126 0.03 1.81 -22.19
N PRO A 127 1.19 2.24 -22.68
CA PRO A 127 2.40 1.39 -22.72
C PRO A 127 3.04 1.30 -21.32
N LEU A 128 2.37 0.63 -20.39
CA LEU A 128 2.83 0.48 -19.02
C LEU A 128 3.70 -0.77 -18.87
N SER A 129 5.02 -0.58 -18.86
CA SER A 129 5.98 -1.66 -18.53
C SER A 129 6.26 -1.60 -17.03
N ILE A 130 5.55 -2.43 -16.24
CA ILE A 130 5.55 -2.41 -14.77
C ILE A 130 5.92 -3.77 -14.16
N ASP A 131 6.55 -4.65 -14.94
CA ASP A 131 6.85 -6.03 -14.50
C ASP A 131 5.60 -6.76 -13.96
N ALA A 132 4.45 -6.51 -14.60
CA ALA A 132 3.16 -7.02 -14.14
C ALA A 132 3.01 -8.52 -14.36
N SER A 133 2.34 -9.19 -13.40
CA SER A 133 1.90 -10.57 -13.51
C SER A 133 0.46 -10.71 -13.03
N ASP A 134 -0.32 -11.50 -13.77
CA ASP A 134 -1.76 -11.76 -13.54
C ASP A 134 -2.01 -13.22 -13.12
N VAL A 135 -1.02 -13.89 -12.54
CA VAL A 135 -1.08 -15.31 -12.12
C VAL A 135 -1.66 -15.52 -10.72
N GLY A 136 -2.06 -14.45 -10.07
CA GLY A 136 -2.55 -14.47 -8.70
C GLY A 136 -1.46 -14.37 -7.65
N THR A 137 -1.82 -14.64 -6.39
CA THR A 137 -0.90 -14.81 -5.26
C THR A 137 -1.15 -16.13 -4.55
N LEU A 138 -0.12 -16.67 -3.93
CA LEU A 138 -0.15 -17.93 -3.21
C LEU A 138 0.19 -17.69 -1.72
N LYS A 139 -0.77 -17.85 -0.83
CA LYS A 139 -0.53 -17.82 0.61
C LYS A 139 -0.42 -19.24 1.14
N PHE A 140 0.75 -19.61 1.63
CA PHE A 140 0.99 -20.95 2.17
C PHE A 140 1.13 -20.95 3.69
N PHE A 141 0.93 -22.13 4.29
CA PHE A 141 0.82 -22.31 5.74
C PHE A 141 1.72 -23.41 6.22
N ARG A 142 2.32 -23.20 7.42
CA ARG A 142 3.13 -24.19 8.15
C ARG A 142 2.36 -24.82 9.31
N SER A 143 1.13 -24.38 9.57
CA SER A 143 0.26 -24.83 10.65
C SER A 143 -1.18 -24.95 10.19
N SER A 144 -1.81 -26.11 10.42
CA SER A 144 -3.23 -26.33 10.10
C SER A 144 -4.13 -25.33 10.82
N ARG A 145 -3.83 -24.99 12.08
CA ARG A 145 -4.60 -23.99 12.84
C ARG A 145 -4.57 -22.60 12.17
N ALA A 146 -3.43 -22.18 11.64
CA ALA A 146 -3.33 -20.91 10.92
C ALA A 146 -4.07 -20.97 9.59
N PHE A 147 -3.96 -22.10 8.87
CA PHE A 147 -4.71 -22.33 7.64
C PHE A 147 -6.23 -22.21 7.85
N ASP A 148 -6.78 -22.94 8.82
CA ASP A 148 -8.21 -22.92 9.15
C ASP A 148 -8.69 -21.50 9.56
N ALA A 149 -7.89 -20.76 10.30
CA ALA A 149 -8.22 -19.39 10.71
C ALA A 149 -8.34 -18.44 9.50
N VAL A 150 -7.44 -18.56 8.52
CA VAL A 150 -7.47 -17.71 7.31
C VAL A 150 -8.59 -18.14 6.36
N VAL A 151 -8.92 -19.42 6.28
CA VAL A 151 -10.09 -19.91 5.51
C VAL A 151 -11.35 -19.18 5.94
N GLY A 152 -11.61 -19.04 7.26
CA GLY A 152 -12.78 -18.34 7.77
C GLY A 152 -12.86 -16.84 7.35
N VAL A 153 -11.73 -16.15 7.23
CA VAL A 153 -11.68 -14.77 6.69
C VAL A 153 -11.89 -14.77 5.18
N THR A 154 -11.29 -15.74 4.49
CA THR A 154 -11.42 -15.88 3.03
C THR A 154 -12.86 -16.14 2.62
N ASP A 155 -13.62 -16.93 3.40
CA ASP A 155 -15.04 -17.20 3.10
C ASP A 155 -15.91 -15.93 3.16
N LEU A 156 -15.60 -14.99 4.07
CA LEU A 156 -16.27 -13.67 4.09
C LEU A 156 -16.04 -12.87 2.79
N LEU A 157 -14.87 -12.99 2.21
CA LEU A 157 -14.53 -12.32 0.94
C LEU A 157 -15.11 -13.08 -0.26
N ARG A 158 -15.23 -14.40 -0.19
CA ARG A 158 -15.90 -15.20 -1.23
C ARG A 158 -17.37 -14.80 -1.41
N GLU A 159 -18.06 -14.49 -0.32
CA GLU A 159 -19.43 -13.95 -0.38
C GLU A 159 -19.52 -12.62 -1.14
N GLN A 160 -18.39 -11.91 -1.28
CA GLN A 160 -18.27 -10.66 -2.02
C GLN A 160 -17.63 -10.82 -3.42
N GLY A 161 -17.41 -12.08 -3.86
CA GLY A 161 -16.89 -12.37 -5.20
C GLY A 161 -15.39 -12.65 -5.29
N LEU A 162 -14.70 -12.86 -4.16
CA LEU A 162 -13.30 -13.32 -4.19
C LEU A 162 -13.24 -14.77 -4.71
N ASP A 163 -12.45 -15.02 -5.77
CA ASP A 163 -12.02 -16.36 -6.14
C ASP A 163 -10.84 -16.78 -5.25
N ALA A 164 -11.00 -17.86 -4.52
CA ALA A 164 -9.97 -18.41 -3.65
C ALA A 164 -10.01 -19.94 -3.71
N ARG A 165 -8.86 -20.56 -3.94
CA ARG A 165 -8.72 -22.02 -4.11
C ARG A 165 -7.82 -22.57 -3.02
N MET A 166 -8.38 -23.41 -2.15
CA MET A 166 -7.62 -24.16 -1.16
C MET A 166 -6.87 -25.27 -1.89
N LEU A 167 -5.57 -25.36 -1.66
CA LEU A 167 -4.66 -26.28 -2.34
C LEU A 167 -4.01 -27.21 -1.32
N SER A 168 -3.93 -28.51 -1.64
CA SER A 168 -3.02 -29.44 -0.98
C SER A 168 -1.56 -29.05 -1.29
N VAL A 169 -0.62 -29.65 -0.55
CA VAL A 169 0.81 -29.42 -0.81
C VAL A 169 1.20 -29.85 -2.23
N GLU A 170 0.67 -30.97 -2.72
CA GLU A 170 0.95 -31.47 -4.07
C GLU A 170 0.39 -30.53 -5.15
N GLU A 171 -0.81 -29.98 -4.96
CA GLU A 171 -1.41 -29.02 -5.87
C GLU A 171 -0.64 -27.70 -5.89
N MET A 172 -0.21 -27.24 -4.71
CA MET A 172 0.63 -26.05 -4.55
C MET A 172 1.97 -26.21 -5.28
N ILE A 173 2.67 -27.34 -5.13
CA ILE A 173 3.95 -27.58 -5.81
C ILE A 173 3.77 -27.71 -7.32
N ARG A 174 2.67 -28.25 -7.80
CA ARG A 174 2.36 -28.24 -9.25
C ARG A 174 2.17 -26.82 -9.77
N LEU A 175 1.59 -25.94 -8.97
CA LEU A 175 1.37 -24.54 -9.34
C LEU A 175 2.66 -23.71 -9.24
N GLU A 176 3.43 -23.89 -8.15
CA GLU A 176 4.71 -23.19 -7.92
C GLU A 176 5.83 -24.18 -7.51
N PRO A 177 6.48 -24.80 -8.50
CA PRO A 177 7.51 -25.82 -8.24
C PRO A 177 8.74 -25.34 -7.47
N CYS A 178 8.99 -24.02 -7.42
CA CYS A 178 10.10 -23.50 -6.64
C CYS A 178 9.91 -23.66 -5.11
N LEU A 179 8.72 -24.06 -4.66
CA LEU A 179 8.43 -24.40 -3.25
C LEU A 179 8.71 -25.86 -2.88
N GLU A 180 9.04 -26.73 -3.85
CA GLU A 180 9.31 -28.16 -3.61
C GLU A 180 10.34 -28.41 -2.50
N PRO A 181 11.48 -27.67 -2.40
CA PRO A 181 12.46 -27.92 -1.35
C PRO A 181 11.94 -27.76 0.09
N ILE A 182 10.84 -27.06 0.28
CA ILE A 182 10.23 -26.83 1.60
C ILE A 182 8.89 -27.53 1.78
N ALA A 183 8.44 -28.33 0.81
CA ALA A 183 7.12 -28.98 0.80
C ALA A 183 6.79 -29.74 2.10
N SER A 184 7.78 -30.46 2.68
CA SER A 184 7.60 -31.21 3.93
C SER A 184 7.34 -30.34 5.17
N GLN A 185 7.54 -29.03 5.08
CA GLN A 185 7.30 -28.05 6.15
C GLN A 185 5.91 -27.39 6.02
N LEU A 186 5.15 -27.71 4.97
CA LEU A 186 3.92 -27.03 4.62
C LEU A 186 2.71 -27.95 4.82
N VAL A 187 1.56 -27.35 5.14
CA VAL A 187 0.31 -28.09 5.35
C VAL A 187 -0.73 -27.81 4.26
N GLY A 188 -0.55 -26.78 3.45
CA GLY A 188 -1.41 -26.37 2.36
C GLY A 188 -1.26 -24.90 2.02
N ALA A 189 -2.04 -24.43 1.05
CA ALA A 189 -2.02 -23.05 0.60
C ALA A 189 -3.42 -22.57 0.18
N ILE A 190 -3.58 -21.26 0.06
CA ILE A 190 -4.71 -20.62 -0.62
C ILE A 190 -4.14 -19.87 -1.82
N HIS A 191 -4.63 -20.18 -3.01
CA HIS A 191 -4.35 -19.44 -4.23
C HIS A 191 -5.48 -18.43 -4.46
N TYR A 192 -5.11 -17.18 -4.74
CA TYR A 192 -6.00 -16.08 -5.07
C TYR A 192 -5.78 -15.65 -6.52
N PRO A 193 -6.50 -16.23 -7.49
CA PRO A 193 -6.23 -16.01 -8.93
C PRO A 193 -6.49 -14.59 -9.40
N GLN A 194 -7.36 -13.84 -8.71
CA GLN A 194 -7.70 -12.45 -9.07
C GLN A 194 -6.64 -11.44 -8.64
N ASP A 195 -5.77 -11.80 -7.70
CA ASP A 195 -4.66 -10.95 -7.28
C ASP A 195 -3.65 -10.80 -8.42
N LYS A 196 -2.85 -9.74 -8.36
CA LYS A 196 -1.83 -9.41 -9.34
C LYS A 196 -0.54 -8.99 -8.67
N SER A 197 0.50 -8.79 -9.45
CA SER A 197 1.73 -8.15 -8.98
C SER A 197 2.29 -7.19 -10.02
N GLY A 198 3.16 -6.29 -9.58
CA GLY A 198 3.84 -5.34 -10.44
C GLY A 198 4.70 -4.37 -9.64
N ASP A 199 5.63 -3.71 -10.29
CA ASP A 199 6.49 -2.73 -9.66
C ASP A 199 5.84 -1.34 -9.64
N ALA A 200 5.42 -0.91 -8.45
CA ALA A 200 4.76 0.39 -8.27
C ALA A 200 5.66 1.58 -8.64
N TYR A 201 6.98 1.45 -8.48
CA TYR A 201 7.90 2.52 -8.89
C TYR A 201 7.97 2.66 -10.41
N LEU A 202 8.00 1.54 -11.15
CA LEU A 202 7.92 1.58 -12.61
C LEU A 202 6.59 2.20 -13.08
N LEU A 203 5.47 1.93 -12.38
CA LEU A 203 4.22 2.62 -12.67
C LEU A 203 4.36 4.13 -12.41
N CYS A 204 4.94 4.54 -11.29
CA CYS A 204 5.13 5.96 -10.99
C CYS A 204 5.89 6.67 -12.12
N ARG A 205 6.96 6.08 -12.62
CA ARG A 205 7.73 6.62 -13.75
C ARG A 205 6.90 6.70 -15.04
N ALA A 206 6.23 5.61 -15.40
CA ALA A 206 5.40 5.59 -16.61
C ALA A 206 4.26 6.62 -16.55
N LEU A 207 3.63 6.76 -15.38
CA LEU A 207 2.59 7.78 -15.16
C LEU A 207 3.15 9.20 -15.21
N ALA A 208 4.30 9.47 -14.60
CA ALA A 208 4.92 10.79 -14.66
C ALA A 208 5.22 11.22 -16.11
N ASP A 209 5.73 10.30 -16.92
CA ASP A 209 5.94 10.55 -18.35
C ASP A 209 4.63 10.79 -19.09
N ARG A 210 3.57 10.04 -18.77
CA ARG A 210 2.25 10.25 -19.35
C ARG A 210 1.65 11.59 -18.95
N ILE A 211 1.75 11.95 -17.67
CA ILE A 211 1.27 13.21 -17.11
C ILE A 211 1.95 14.39 -17.80
N ARG A 212 3.28 14.36 -17.99
CA ARG A 212 4.02 15.40 -18.75
C ARG A 212 3.49 15.54 -20.18
N ARG A 213 3.25 14.42 -20.88
CA ARG A 213 2.66 14.43 -22.24
C ARG A 213 1.24 14.97 -22.28
N LEU A 214 0.48 14.86 -21.19
CA LEU A 214 -0.87 15.44 -21.07
C LEU A 214 -0.85 16.92 -20.62
N GLY A 215 0.32 17.53 -20.43
CA GLY A 215 0.46 18.91 -20.01
C GLY A 215 0.50 19.15 -18.49
N GLY A 216 0.53 18.08 -17.69
CA GLY A 216 0.72 18.19 -16.25
C GLY A 216 2.14 18.68 -15.89
N THR A 217 2.25 19.49 -14.84
CA THR A 217 3.49 20.08 -14.38
C THR A 217 3.97 19.49 -13.05
N PHE A 218 5.29 19.54 -12.80
CA PHE A 218 5.91 18.99 -11.61
C PHE A 218 6.84 20.02 -10.95
N HIS A 219 6.74 20.15 -9.64
CA HIS A 219 7.67 20.86 -8.78
C HIS A 219 8.28 19.85 -7.79
N PHE A 220 9.43 19.30 -8.16
CA PHE A 220 10.19 18.37 -7.31
C PHE A 220 11.20 19.10 -6.42
N GLY A 221 11.59 18.47 -5.30
CA GLY A 221 12.50 19.06 -4.31
C GLY A 221 11.90 20.27 -3.61
N ARG A 222 10.56 20.38 -3.55
CA ARG A 222 9.84 21.52 -2.96
C ARG A 222 8.94 21.04 -1.82
N GLU A 223 9.25 21.47 -0.62
CA GLU A 223 8.43 21.19 0.55
C GLU A 223 7.24 22.16 0.61
N VAL A 224 6.06 21.61 0.91
CA VAL A 224 4.86 22.42 1.16
C VAL A 224 4.80 22.79 2.63
N HIS A 225 4.95 24.07 2.94
CA HIS A 225 4.95 24.58 4.31
C HIS A 225 3.56 24.81 4.87
N ALA A 226 2.61 25.26 4.02
CA ALA A 226 1.23 25.50 4.42
C ALA A 226 0.26 25.41 3.23
N ILE A 227 -1.01 25.17 3.55
CA ILE A 227 -2.14 25.35 2.62
C ILE A 227 -2.76 26.69 2.92
N GLU A 228 -2.86 27.55 1.90
CA GLU A 228 -3.42 28.90 2.02
C GLU A 228 -4.94 28.91 1.97
N LEU A 229 -5.54 29.69 2.86
CA LEU A 229 -6.99 29.93 2.90
C LEU A 229 -7.33 31.37 2.56
N ARG A 230 -8.43 31.55 1.84
CA ARG A 230 -9.11 32.86 1.69
C ARG A 230 -10.61 32.68 1.88
N GLY A 231 -11.19 33.40 2.83
CA GLY A 231 -12.61 33.28 3.14
C GLY A 231 -13.05 31.87 3.56
N GLY A 232 -12.16 31.11 4.20
CA GLY A 232 -12.42 29.72 4.63
C GLY A 232 -12.27 28.65 3.53
N LYS A 233 -11.92 29.05 2.29
CA LYS A 233 -11.66 28.14 1.15
C LYS A 233 -10.17 27.97 0.95
N ALA A 234 -9.70 26.74 0.64
CA ALA A 234 -8.34 26.49 0.19
C ALA A 234 -8.14 27.06 -1.22
N ILE A 235 -7.09 27.84 -1.41
CA ILE A 235 -6.82 28.57 -2.66
C ILE A 235 -5.40 28.37 -3.20
N GLY A 236 -4.53 27.69 -2.47
CA GLY A 236 -3.15 27.51 -2.88
C GLY A 236 -2.30 26.84 -1.82
N ILE A 237 -1.02 26.75 -2.10
CA ILE A 237 0.02 26.21 -1.21
C ILE A 237 1.19 27.17 -1.13
N ASP A 238 1.81 27.23 0.04
CA ASP A 238 3.03 27.99 0.32
C ASP A 238 4.24 27.06 0.20
N LEU A 239 5.20 27.42 -0.66
CA LEU A 239 6.49 26.74 -0.86
C LEU A 239 7.66 27.51 -0.24
N GLY A 240 7.38 28.54 0.57
CA GLY A 240 8.35 29.42 1.21
C GLY A 240 8.76 30.61 0.31
N GLU A 241 9.31 30.35 -0.86
CA GLU A 241 9.74 31.40 -1.80
C GLU A 241 8.62 31.85 -2.74
N GLU A 242 7.65 30.98 -2.97
CA GLU A 242 6.51 31.23 -3.86
C GLU A 242 5.24 30.58 -3.35
N THR A 243 4.11 31.11 -3.80
CA THR A 243 2.78 30.52 -3.57
C THR A 243 2.20 30.06 -4.89
N LEU A 244 1.80 28.78 -4.96
CA LEU A 244 1.04 28.26 -6.09
C LEU A 244 -0.45 28.32 -5.77
N ARG A 245 -1.28 28.75 -6.74
CA ARG A 245 -2.73 28.87 -6.57
C ARG A 245 -3.48 27.88 -7.45
N ALA A 246 -4.59 27.36 -6.91
CA ALA A 246 -5.48 26.47 -7.64
C ALA A 246 -6.90 26.50 -7.07
N ASP A 247 -7.85 25.96 -7.85
CA ASP A 247 -9.25 25.77 -7.42
C ASP A 247 -9.39 24.69 -6.37
N ASN A 248 -8.56 23.62 -6.50
CA ASN A 248 -8.52 22.47 -5.61
C ASN A 248 -7.09 22.15 -5.16
N ILE A 249 -6.95 21.87 -3.87
CA ILE A 249 -5.71 21.37 -3.26
C ILE A 249 -5.96 19.93 -2.78
N ILE A 250 -5.20 18.98 -3.32
CA ILE A 250 -5.36 17.55 -3.06
C ILE A 250 -4.14 17.06 -2.26
N VAL A 251 -4.37 16.56 -1.06
CA VAL A 251 -3.30 16.05 -0.19
C VAL A 251 -3.16 14.54 -0.37
N ALA A 252 -2.11 14.13 -1.09
CA ALA A 252 -1.71 12.75 -1.33
C ALA A 252 -0.31 12.44 -0.75
N ALA A 253 0.07 13.17 0.32
CA ALA A 253 1.42 13.20 0.90
C ALA A 253 1.69 12.06 1.90
N GLY A 254 0.98 10.94 1.81
CA GLY A 254 1.21 9.76 2.64
C GLY A 254 1.22 10.08 4.13
N THR A 255 2.34 9.79 4.82
CA THR A 255 2.49 9.99 6.26
C THR A 255 2.59 11.47 6.67
N ALA A 256 2.89 12.38 5.75
CA ALA A 256 2.93 13.83 5.99
C ALA A 256 1.53 14.47 5.97
N SER A 257 0.54 13.80 5.37
CA SER A 257 -0.83 14.34 5.19
C SER A 257 -1.46 14.90 6.49
N PRO A 258 -1.38 14.22 7.66
CA PRO A 258 -1.95 14.78 8.89
C PRO A 258 -1.33 16.12 9.32
N GLY A 259 -0.01 16.28 9.14
CA GLY A 259 0.71 17.51 9.48
C GLY A 259 0.23 18.69 8.68
N LEU A 260 0.07 18.52 7.37
CA LEU A 260 -0.34 19.56 6.43
C LEU A 260 -1.75 20.10 6.73
N VAL A 261 -2.68 19.25 7.16
CA VAL A 261 -4.09 19.64 7.31
C VAL A 261 -4.52 19.92 8.76
N LYS A 262 -3.68 19.59 9.74
CA LYS A 262 -4.03 19.73 11.17
C LYS A 262 -4.41 21.16 11.56
N ARG A 263 -3.67 22.15 11.05
CA ARG A 263 -3.91 23.57 11.33
C ARG A 263 -5.24 24.08 10.74
N LEU A 264 -5.80 23.34 9.77
CA LEU A 264 -7.07 23.63 9.13
C LEU A 264 -8.27 22.94 9.83
N GLY A 265 -8.04 22.33 10.99
CA GLY A 265 -9.06 21.61 11.74
C GLY A 265 -9.36 20.19 11.23
N VAL A 266 -8.73 19.76 10.14
CA VAL A 266 -8.88 18.39 9.60
C VAL A 266 -8.03 17.41 10.40
N ARG A 267 -8.68 16.38 10.93
CA ARG A 267 -8.02 15.36 11.77
C ARG A 267 -7.97 14.02 11.05
N LEU A 268 -6.83 13.70 10.48
CA LEU A 268 -6.57 12.39 9.88
C LEU A 268 -5.88 11.49 10.90
N ALA A 269 -6.50 10.37 11.25
CA ALA A 269 -5.92 9.38 12.16
C ALA A 269 -4.96 8.46 11.37
N ILE A 270 -3.90 9.02 10.81
CA ILE A 270 -2.88 8.30 10.05
C ILE A 270 -1.57 8.32 10.85
N LYS A 271 -0.90 7.16 10.93
CA LYS A 271 0.44 7.04 11.51
C LYS A 271 1.38 6.31 10.56
N PRO A 272 2.67 6.69 10.57
CA PRO A 272 3.69 5.96 9.83
C PRO A 272 3.91 4.59 10.45
N VAL A 273 3.92 3.56 9.62
CA VAL A 273 4.38 2.22 9.97
C VAL A 273 5.46 1.81 9.00
N LYS A 274 6.65 1.62 9.52
CA LYS A 274 7.85 1.30 8.78
C LYS A 274 7.79 -0.14 8.28
N GLY A 275 8.11 -0.33 7.01
CA GLY A 275 8.25 -1.64 6.39
C GLY A 275 9.61 -1.78 5.74
N TYR A 276 10.03 -3.01 5.51
CA TYR A 276 11.32 -3.32 4.92
C TYR A 276 11.14 -4.18 3.67
N SER A 277 12.04 -4.02 2.71
CA SER A 277 12.20 -4.91 1.57
C SER A 277 13.66 -5.12 1.23
N ILE A 278 13.94 -6.24 0.57
CA ILE A 278 15.24 -6.50 -0.07
C ILE A 278 14.93 -6.97 -1.49
N THR A 279 15.52 -6.31 -2.47
CA THR A 279 15.44 -6.73 -3.87
C THR A 279 16.73 -7.44 -4.25
N TYR A 280 16.59 -8.68 -4.71
CA TYR A 280 17.70 -9.53 -5.17
C TYR A 280 17.68 -9.66 -6.70
N GLU A 281 18.85 -9.82 -7.27
CA GLU A 281 19.09 -10.15 -8.68
C GLU A 281 19.61 -11.61 -8.73
N PRO A 282 18.76 -12.62 -8.96
CA PRO A 282 19.17 -14.01 -9.02
C PRO A 282 20.14 -14.27 -10.17
N GLU A 283 20.96 -15.33 -10.04
CA GLU A 283 21.92 -15.71 -11.05
C GLU A 283 21.24 -16.09 -12.38
N PRO A 284 21.88 -15.76 -13.53
CA PRO A 284 21.36 -16.16 -14.82
C PRO A 284 21.16 -17.69 -14.94
N GLY A 285 20.01 -18.10 -15.44
CA GLY A 285 19.68 -19.52 -15.63
C GLY A 285 19.04 -20.20 -14.40
N GLN A 286 18.94 -19.54 -13.25
CA GLN A 286 18.15 -20.05 -12.13
C GLN A 286 16.66 -20.06 -12.49
N ARG A 287 15.98 -21.14 -12.10
CA ARG A 287 14.52 -21.18 -12.15
C ARG A 287 13.95 -20.28 -11.07
N LEU A 288 13.22 -19.23 -11.50
CA LEU A 288 12.58 -18.29 -10.59
C LEU A 288 11.12 -18.67 -10.33
N PRO A 289 10.55 -18.30 -9.16
CA PRO A 289 9.14 -18.44 -8.93
C PRO A 289 8.34 -17.59 -9.92
N ALA A 290 7.20 -18.13 -10.36
CA ALA A 290 6.29 -17.43 -11.25
C ALA A 290 5.22 -16.65 -10.48
N ILE A 291 4.87 -17.11 -9.28
CA ILE A 291 3.77 -16.59 -8.47
C ILE A 291 4.32 -15.90 -7.23
N PRO A 292 3.85 -14.70 -6.88
CA PRO A 292 4.12 -14.10 -5.58
C PRO A 292 3.65 -15.03 -4.45
N VAL A 293 4.51 -15.25 -3.47
CA VAL A 293 4.18 -16.08 -2.31
C VAL A 293 4.14 -15.28 -1.02
N VAL A 294 3.21 -15.63 -0.14
CA VAL A 294 3.09 -15.10 1.22
C VAL A 294 3.19 -16.24 2.21
N ASP A 295 4.17 -16.19 3.11
CA ASP A 295 4.27 -17.12 4.23
C ASP A 295 3.54 -16.53 5.43
N ASP A 296 2.45 -17.18 5.84
CA ASP A 296 1.62 -16.71 6.95
C ASP A 296 2.39 -16.67 8.28
N ALA A 297 3.28 -17.63 8.52
CA ALA A 297 4.04 -17.73 9.75
C ALA A 297 5.07 -16.60 9.91
N TYR A 298 5.65 -16.13 8.80
CA TYR A 298 6.62 -15.01 8.78
C TYR A 298 5.95 -13.66 8.58
N HIS A 299 4.68 -13.61 8.20
CA HIS A 299 4.00 -12.39 7.74
C HIS A 299 4.85 -11.62 6.72
N ALA A 300 5.40 -12.35 5.79
CA ALA A 300 6.35 -11.86 4.79
C ALA A 300 6.03 -12.46 3.42
N ALA A 301 6.47 -11.78 2.37
CA ALA A 301 6.22 -12.20 1.00
C ALA A 301 7.48 -12.16 0.15
N VAL A 302 7.52 -12.98 -0.89
CA VAL A 302 8.49 -12.86 -1.99
C VAL A 302 7.71 -12.67 -3.29
N THR A 303 8.03 -11.58 -4.00
CA THR A 303 7.38 -11.21 -5.25
C THR A 303 8.40 -11.25 -6.39
N PRO A 304 8.17 -12.04 -7.46
CA PRO A 304 8.94 -11.96 -8.69
C PRO A 304 8.57 -10.67 -9.45
N LEU A 305 9.57 -9.91 -9.88
CA LEU A 305 9.42 -8.63 -10.57
C LEU A 305 10.47 -8.50 -11.68
N GLY A 306 10.12 -8.82 -12.92
CA GLY A 306 11.00 -8.63 -14.08
C GLY A 306 12.37 -9.30 -13.96
N GLY A 307 12.45 -10.55 -13.50
CA GLY A 307 13.70 -11.29 -13.28
C GLY A 307 14.36 -11.01 -11.93
N ARG A 308 13.86 -10.08 -11.14
CA ARG A 308 14.27 -9.81 -9.76
C ARG A 308 13.33 -10.48 -8.77
N LEU A 309 13.80 -10.72 -7.56
CA LEU A 309 12.98 -11.19 -6.44
C LEU A 309 12.98 -10.14 -5.34
N ARG A 310 11.79 -9.75 -4.89
CA ARG A 310 11.65 -8.81 -3.78
C ARG A 310 11.07 -9.51 -2.55
N SER A 311 11.88 -9.65 -1.52
CA SER A 311 11.46 -10.11 -0.20
C SER A 311 10.96 -8.92 0.61
N VAL A 312 9.77 -9.02 1.20
CA VAL A 312 9.16 -7.94 1.99
C VAL A 312 8.54 -8.49 3.27
N GLY A 313 8.57 -7.69 4.31
CA GLY A 313 7.94 -8.06 5.58
C GLY A 313 8.07 -6.95 6.61
N THR A 314 7.77 -7.28 7.83
CA THR A 314 7.89 -6.42 9.02
C THR A 314 6.99 -5.18 8.97
N ALA A 315 6.39 -4.91 10.11
CA ALA A 315 5.66 -3.69 10.41
C ALA A 315 6.21 -3.11 11.72
N GLU A 316 6.85 -1.93 11.64
CA GLU A 316 7.48 -1.34 12.80
C GLU A 316 6.89 0.05 13.09
N PHE A 317 6.35 0.24 14.29
CA PHE A 317 5.92 1.54 14.79
C PHE A 317 7.12 2.27 15.39
N ALA A 318 7.86 2.98 14.53
CA ALA A 318 9.10 3.70 14.87
C ALA A 318 8.99 5.22 14.66
N GLY A 319 7.77 5.76 14.50
CA GLY A 319 7.57 7.16 14.09
C GLY A 319 8.04 7.40 12.67
N GLY A 320 8.69 8.53 12.41
CA GLY A 320 9.21 8.91 11.08
C GLY A 320 10.61 8.37 10.75
N ASP A 321 11.16 7.47 11.58
CA ASP A 321 12.50 6.93 11.39
C ASP A 321 12.61 6.04 10.14
N LEU A 322 13.56 6.36 9.25
CA LEU A 322 13.88 5.62 8.02
C LEU A 322 15.23 4.87 8.11
N HIS A 323 15.85 4.81 9.30
CA HIS A 323 17.08 4.05 9.46
C HIS A 323 16.85 2.56 9.20
N LEU A 324 17.72 1.94 8.38
CA LEU A 324 17.69 0.50 8.11
C LEU A 324 18.21 -0.26 9.35
N ASP A 325 17.30 -0.92 10.05
CA ASP A 325 17.65 -1.80 11.17
C ASP A 325 18.22 -3.11 10.64
N ARG A 326 19.47 -3.41 10.99
CA ARG A 326 20.19 -4.59 10.52
C ARG A 326 19.47 -5.89 10.87
N GLU A 327 18.96 -6.00 12.09
CA GLU A 327 18.22 -7.19 12.53
C GLU A 327 17.02 -7.48 11.61
N ARG A 328 16.32 -6.43 11.15
CA ARG A 328 15.16 -6.57 10.24
C ARG A 328 15.58 -6.97 8.82
N VAL A 329 16.71 -6.47 8.35
CA VAL A 329 17.30 -6.89 7.09
C VAL A 329 17.75 -8.36 7.17
N ASP A 330 18.41 -8.75 8.25
CA ASP A 330 18.85 -10.13 8.48
C ASP A 330 17.65 -11.09 8.56
N ASN A 331 16.52 -10.68 9.19
CA ASN A 331 15.28 -11.47 9.24
C ASN A 331 14.69 -11.69 7.84
N LEU A 332 14.69 -10.70 6.96
CA LEU A 332 14.22 -10.85 5.57
C LEU A 332 15.17 -11.73 4.74
N THR A 333 16.46 -11.64 4.98
CA THR A 333 17.45 -12.54 4.36
C THR A 333 17.25 -13.98 4.82
N ALA A 334 17.00 -14.19 6.12
CA ALA A 334 16.70 -15.52 6.66
C ALA A 334 15.37 -16.06 6.08
N PHE A 335 14.37 -15.21 5.93
CA PHE A 335 13.11 -15.55 5.28
C PHE A 335 13.31 -15.99 3.82
N MET A 336 14.11 -15.27 3.03
CA MET A 336 14.42 -15.64 1.65
C MET A 336 15.07 -17.03 1.58
N LYS A 337 16.02 -17.33 2.50
CA LYS A 337 16.64 -18.66 2.63
C LYS A 337 15.64 -19.75 3.02
N ALA A 338 14.68 -19.42 3.88
CA ALA A 338 13.69 -20.36 4.38
C ALA A 338 12.63 -20.71 3.34
N VAL A 339 12.35 -19.84 2.37
CA VAL A 339 11.35 -20.06 1.31
C VAL A 339 11.99 -20.62 0.04
N TYR A 340 13.12 -20.07 -0.37
CA TYR A 340 13.80 -20.44 -1.61
C TYR A 340 15.27 -20.79 -1.40
N PRO A 341 15.60 -21.86 -0.62
CA PRO A 341 16.99 -22.23 -0.31
C PRO A 341 17.85 -22.46 -1.56
N GLN A 342 17.25 -22.96 -2.65
CA GLN A 342 17.94 -23.21 -3.92
C GLN A 342 18.24 -21.93 -4.72
N ILE A 343 17.56 -20.82 -4.44
CA ILE A 343 17.77 -19.52 -5.09
C ILE A 343 18.62 -18.59 -4.22
N ALA A 344 18.49 -18.72 -2.90
CA ALA A 344 19.21 -17.90 -1.92
C ALA A 344 20.68 -18.32 -1.75
N THR A 345 21.41 -18.44 -2.87
CA THR A 345 22.86 -18.69 -2.90
C THR A 345 23.63 -17.51 -2.31
N ALA A 346 24.92 -17.69 -2.02
CA ALA A 346 25.77 -16.59 -1.54
C ALA A 346 25.83 -15.45 -2.57
N GLU A 347 25.89 -15.80 -3.85
CA GLU A 347 25.95 -14.90 -4.98
C GLU A 347 24.65 -14.08 -5.09
N THR A 348 23.48 -14.74 -5.09
CA THR A 348 22.18 -14.06 -5.12
C THR A 348 22.02 -13.14 -3.91
N LEU A 349 22.34 -13.61 -2.71
CA LEU A 349 22.19 -12.81 -1.49
C LEU A 349 23.12 -11.59 -1.46
N ALA A 350 24.30 -11.68 -2.09
CA ALA A 350 25.23 -10.56 -2.20
C ALA A 350 24.69 -9.41 -3.08
N THR A 351 23.72 -9.68 -3.98
CA THR A 351 23.06 -8.64 -4.80
C THR A 351 22.00 -7.87 -4.03
N GLY A 352 21.65 -8.31 -2.82
CA GLY A 352 20.55 -7.77 -2.02
C GLY A 352 20.62 -6.27 -1.79
N LYS A 353 19.60 -5.54 -2.24
CA LYS A 353 19.45 -4.08 -2.06
C LYS A 353 18.35 -3.84 -1.03
N PRO A 354 18.71 -3.60 0.25
CA PRO A 354 17.73 -3.34 1.29
C PRO A 354 17.12 -1.94 1.15
N TRP A 355 15.86 -1.82 1.51
CA TRP A 355 15.12 -0.57 1.52
C TRP A 355 14.09 -0.53 2.65
N THR A 356 13.73 0.67 3.07
CA THR A 356 12.66 0.90 4.04
C THR A 356 11.78 2.07 3.63
N GLY A 357 10.50 2.02 4.00
CA GLY A 357 9.54 3.08 3.75
C GLY A 357 8.41 3.11 4.77
N LEU A 358 7.69 4.22 4.82
CA LEU A 358 6.65 4.48 5.81
C LEU A 358 5.26 4.30 5.19
N ARG A 359 4.54 3.28 5.62
CA ARG A 359 3.13 3.07 5.24
C ARG A 359 2.24 4.06 5.99
N PRO A 360 1.37 4.83 5.33
CA PRO A 360 0.44 5.75 5.98
C PRO A 360 -0.80 4.98 6.49
N VAL A 361 -0.73 4.45 7.71
CA VAL A 361 -1.78 3.56 8.23
C VAL A 361 -2.88 4.36 8.92
N ALA A 362 -4.09 4.31 8.36
CA ALA A 362 -5.29 4.84 8.99
C ALA A 362 -5.74 3.94 10.16
N ALA A 363 -6.18 4.52 11.27
CA ALA A 363 -6.51 3.79 12.49
C ALA A 363 -7.70 2.82 12.32
N ASP A 364 -8.63 3.13 11.44
CA ASP A 364 -9.79 2.28 11.10
C ASP A 364 -9.55 1.36 9.89
N GLY A 365 -8.32 1.39 9.34
CA GLY A 365 -7.88 0.52 8.27
C GLY A 365 -8.38 0.87 6.86
N ARG A 366 -9.08 2.00 6.70
CA ARG A 366 -9.61 2.47 5.40
C ARG A 366 -8.94 3.78 4.99
N PRO A 367 -8.67 4.02 3.69
CA PRO A 367 -8.13 5.30 3.24
C PRO A 367 -9.12 6.46 3.46
N TYR A 368 -8.61 7.68 3.49
CA TYR A 368 -9.39 8.91 3.46
C TYR A 368 -9.41 9.43 2.03
N ILE A 369 -10.61 9.44 1.41
CA ILE A 369 -10.82 9.89 0.03
C ILE A 369 -12.01 10.85 0.02
N GLY A 370 -11.81 12.09 -0.47
CA GLY A 370 -12.88 13.05 -0.63
C GLY A 370 -12.59 14.45 -0.12
N GLU A 371 -13.59 15.30 -0.20
CA GLU A 371 -13.54 16.69 0.28
C GLU A 371 -13.55 16.76 1.81
N THR A 372 -12.88 17.76 2.35
CA THR A 372 -12.91 18.09 3.78
C THR A 372 -14.03 19.09 4.07
N GLN A 373 -14.17 19.52 5.36
CA GLN A 373 -15.02 20.65 5.70
C GLN A 373 -14.50 22.00 5.16
N THR A 374 -13.26 22.06 4.68
CA THR A 374 -12.68 23.26 4.04
C THR A 374 -12.89 23.14 2.53
N PRO A 375 -13.77 23.98 1.92
CA PRO A 375 -14.01 23.91 0.48
C PRO A 375 -12.72 24.02 -0.33
N GLY A 376 -12.60 23.21 -1.38
CA GLY A 376 -11.40 23.15 -2.23
C GLY A 376 -10.23 22.38 -1.63
N LEU A 377 -10.39 21.78 -0.44
CA LEU A 377 -9.36 20.91 0.17
C LEU A 377 -9.81 19.45 0.15
N TRP A 378 -9.06 18.63 -0.56
CA TRP A 378 -9.32 17.22 -0.82
C TRP A 378 -8.24 16.32 -0.22
N ILE A 379 -8.59 15.13 0.19
CA ILE A 379 -7.66 14.14 0.72
C ILE A 379 -7.72 12.87 -0.12
N ASN A 380 -6.54 12.30 -0.41
CA ASN A 380 -6.38 10.94 -0.92
C ASN A 380 -5.17 10.30 -0.23
N SER A 381 -5.38 9.74 0.95
CA SER A 381 -4.29 9.29 1.81
C SER A 381 -4.73 8.25 2.85
N GLY A 382 -3.78 7.62 3.54
CA GLY A 382 -4.10 6.70 4.64
C GLY A 382 -4.32 5.26 4.21
N HIS A 383 -3.85 4.86 3.03
CA HIS A 383 -4.06 3.54 2.41
C HIS A 383 -3.33 2.37 3.10
N GLY A 384 -2.50 2.64 4.09
CA GLY A 384 -1.79 1.61 4.85
C GLY A 384 -0.89 0.73 3.97
N HIS A 385 -1.02 -0.58 4.12
CA HIS A 385 -0.28 -1.57 3.34
C HIS A 385 -0.89 -1.83 1.95
N LEU A 386 -2.11 -1.37 1.71
CA LEU A 386 -2.86 -1.58 0.46
C LEU A 386 -2.67 -0.44 -0.56
N GLY A 387 -1.80 0.53 -0.30
CA GLY A 387 -1.68 1.72 -1.13
C GLY A 387 -1.47 1.44 -2.62
N TRP A 388 -0.69 0.43 -2.96
CA TRP A 388 -0.51 -0.01 -4.34
C TRP A 388 -1.81 -0.63 -4.91
N THR A 389 -2.42 -1.55 -4.18
CA THR A 389 -3.67 -2.22 -4.57
C THR A 389 -4.81 -1.23 -4.81
N LEU A 390 -4.93 -0.19 -3.97
CA LEU A 390 -6.06 0.74 -3.97
C LEU A 390 -5.85 1.98 -4.84
N ALA A 391 -4.65 2.19 -5.40
CA ALA A 391 -4.25 3.47 -5.99
C ALA A 391 -5.15 3.94 -7.13
N ALA A 392 -5.39 3.10 -8.13
CA ALA A 392 -6.18 3.47 -9.30
C ALA A 392 -7.65 3.71 -8.95
N GLY A 393 -8.25 2.85 -8.11
CA GLY A 393 -9.63 3.02 -7.64
C GLY A 393 -9.83 4.27 -6.80
N SER A 394 -8.90 4.55 -5.87
CA SER A 394 -8.90 5.77 -5.06
C SER A 394 -8.81 7.04 -5.92
N ALA A 395 -8.00 6.99 -6.97
CA ALA A 395 -7.81 8.09 -7.89
C ALA A 395 -9.07 8.38 -8.70
N ARG A 396 -9.69 7.34 -9.29
CA ARG A 396 -10.93 7.48 -10.06
C ARG A 396 -12.07 7.97 -9.18
N LEU A 397 -12.25 7.37 -7.99
CA LEU A 397 -13.27 7.82 -7.03
C LEU A 397 -13.09 9.30 -6.67
N LEU A 398 -11.86 9.75 -6.36
CA LEU A 398 -11.61 11.15 -6.03
C LEU A 398 -11.84 12.06 -7.23
N ALA A 399 -11.39 11.68 -8.43
CA ALA A 399 -11.58 12.46 -9.64
C ALA A 399 -13.07 12.62 -9.99
N ASP A 400 -13.88 11.58 -9.80
CA ASP A 400 -15.33 11.64 -9.98
C ASP A 400 -15.98 12.65 -9.02
N LEU A 401 -15.57 12.63 -7.73
CA LEU A 401 -16.06 13.58 -6.74
C LEU A 401 -15.69 15.03 -7.09
N ILE A 402 -14.42 15.28 -7.50
CA ILE A 402 -13.95 16.62 -7.90
C ILE A 402 -14.69 17.14 -9.13
N THR A 403 -14.89 16.28 -10.13
CA THR A 403 -15.57 16.64 -11.39
C THR A 403 -17.09 16.54 -11.30
N ARG A 404 -17.64 16.17 -10.13
CA ARG A 404 -19.06 15.96 -9.89
C ARG A 404 -19.69 14.92 -10.82
N THR A 405 -18.91 13.95 -11.23
CA THR A 405 -19.36 12.75 -11.92
C THR A 405 -19.88 11.75 -10.88
N ARG A 406 -20.91 10.99 -11.21
CA ARG A 406 -21.40 9.95 -10.30
C ARG A 406 -20.37 8.82 -10.18
N PRO A 407 -19.85 8.55 -8.97
CA PRO A 407 -18.92 7.43 -8.76
C PRO A 407 -19.58 6.07 -9.02
N GLU A 408 -18.80 5.11 -9.48
CA GLU A 408 -19.22 3.72 -9.68
C GLU A 408 -19.35 2.95 -8.37
N ILE A 409 -18.54 3.33 -7.36
CA ILE A 409 -18.57 2.74 -6.01
C ILE A 409 -19.00 3.78 -5.00
N ALA A 410 -19.53 3.34 -3.86
CA ALA A 410 -19.98 4.21 -2.78
C ALA A 410 -18.81 4.97 -2.13
N PRO A 411 -18.84 6.32 -2.04
CA PRO A 411 -17.76 7.10 -1.42
C PRO A 411 -17.82 7.13 0.12
N GLU A 412 -18.96 6.84 0.72
CA GLU A 412 -19.21 6.98 2.16
C GLU A 412 -18.21 6.22 3.04
N PRO A 413 -17.78 4.96 2.71
CA PRO A 413 -16.82 4.23 3.51
C PRO A 413 -15.47 4.92 3.63
N TYR A 414 -15.11 5.79 2.68
CA TYR A 414 -13.80 6.44 2.56
C TYR A 414 -13.85 7.93 2.92
N CYS A 415 -15.03 8.48 3.15
CA CYS A 415 -15.26 9.90 3.44
C CYS A 415 -14.30 10.40 4.54
N VAL A 416 -13.73 11.62 4.33
CA VAL A 416 -12.80 12.25 5.28
C VAL A 416 -13.46 12.52 6.62
N MET A 417 -14.76 12.86 6.63
CA MET A 417 -15.54 13.21 7.81
C MET A 417 -16.26 12.01 8.45
N ARG A 418 -15.92 10.76 8.03
CA ARG A 418 -16.55 9.57 8.61
C ARG A 418 -16.30 9.47 10.12
N ARG A 419 -17.35 9.08 10.84
CA ARG A 419 -17.23 8.77 12.27
C ARG A 419 -16.49 7.43 12.42
N ALA A 420 -15.50 7.42 13.31
CA ALA A 420 -14.72 6.22 13.64
C ALA A 420 -15.59 5.19 14.38
#